data_64a9fc952e1312370539610f7d994c20
#
_entry.id   64a9fc952e1312370539610f7d994c20
#
_cell.length_a   1.000
_cell.length_b   1.000
_cell.length_c   1.000
_cell.angle_alpha   90.00
_cell.angle_beta   90.00
_cell.angle_gamma   90.00
#
_symmetry.space_group_name_H-M   'P 1'
#
loop_
_entity.id
_entity.type
_entity.pdbx_description
1 polymer ?
#
loop_
_entity_poly.entity_id
_entity_poly.type
_entity_poly.pdbx_seq_one_letter_code
_entity_poly.pdbx_strand_id
1 'polypeptide(L)'
;ILQHPPTPFSGCLIMPIQIRPITRYQHGNLVPTQDTLAQEAPIALVYNGISHAVIMATPQDIPQLALGFSISEGILQRSSQLYDSEIVHTPHGIEARLEIASECFAQLKQRRRTLNGRTGCGLCGIDSLTAAQPHIAPVTRSLKIPAAHINQALAQFSQHQPLRQQTGSLHAAAWVVGSQIQASYEDIGRHNALDKLIGHLVQQQADTQQGWLLLSSRASYEMIAKAASIGIHTIVAVSAATALAAQIAEQAHITLIGFAKPEKFTIYTHPQYIAA
;
A
#
# COMPACT_ATOMS: atom_id res chain seq x y z
N ILE A 1 -37.10 12.44 18.75
CA ILE A 1 -35.66 12.88 18.79
C ILE A 1 -34.85 11.61 18.62
N LEU A 2 -34.44 11.32 17.39
CA LEU A 2 -33.52 10.22 17.08
C LEU A 2 -32.15 10.61 17.65
N GLN A 3 -31.78 9.97 18.75
CA GLN A 3 -30.41 10.05 19.24
C GLN A 3 -29.51 9.35 18.20
N HIS A 4 -28.69 10.10 17.49
CA HIS A 4 -27.62 9.53 16.67
C HIS A 4 -26.71 8.71 17.60
N PRO A 5 -26.34 7.47 17.23
CA PRO A 5 -25.35 6.71 17.98
C PRO A 5 -24.06 7.54 18.05
N PRO A 6 -23.30 7.47 19.15
CA PRO A 6 -22.06 8.20 19.30
C PRO A 6 -21.16 7.87 18.10
N THR A 7 -20.60 8.91 17.50
CA THR A 7 -19.65 8.76 16.40
C THR A 7 -18.46 7.91 16.91
N PRO A 8 -18.02 6.89 16.18
CA PRO A 8 -16.97 5.97 16.63
C PRO A 8 -15.60 6.62 16.88
N PHE A 9 -15.47 7.94 16.64
CA PHE A 9 -14.21 8.67 16.63
C PHE A 9 -14.16 9.84 17.64
N SER A 10 -14.91 9.79 18.74
CA SER A 10 -14.92 10.88 19.73
C SER A 10 -13.57 11.01 20.47
N GLY A 11 -12.67 11.87 19.98
CA GLY A 11 -11.59 12.50 20.76
C GLY A 11 -10.46 11.64 21.32
N CYS A 12 -10.46 10.32 21.07
CA CYS A 12 -9.44 9.39 21.56
C CYS A 12 -8.55 8.89 20.40
N LEU A 13 -7.31 8.58 20.70
CA LEU A 13 -6.39 7.94 19.75
C LEU A 13 -7.09 6.67 19.20
N ILE A 14 -7.30 6.62 17.88
CA ILE A 14 -7.93 5.45 17.26
C ILE A 14 -6.89 4.34 17.22
N MET A 15 -7.17 3.25 17.93
CA MET A 15 -6.28 2.07 17.95
C MET A 15 -6.46 1.24 16.68
N PRO A 16 -5.40 0.55 16.18
CA PRO A 16 -5.49 -0.24 14.94
C PRO A 16 -6.34 -1.50 15.06
N ILE A 17 -6.68 -1.92 16.27
CA ILE A 17 -7.50 -3.10 16.57
C ILE A 17 -8.55 -2.79 17.63
N GLN A 18 -9.64 -3.53 17.60
CA GLN A 18 -10.73 -3.46 18.58
C GLN A 18 -11.18 -4.88 18.99
N ILE A 19 -11.27 -5.13 20.29
CA ILE A 19 -11.86 -6.37 20.82
C ILE A 19 -13.38 -6.17 20.92
N ARG A 20 -14.14 -7.10 20.34
CA ARG A 20 -15.61 -7.09 20.38
C ARG A 20 -16.21 -8.40 20.82
N PRO A 21 -17.33 -8.38 21.57
CA PRO A 21 -18.14 -9.57 21.81
C PRO A 21 -18.76 -10.01 20.45
N ILE A 22 -18.66 -11.32 20.20
CA ILE A 22 -19.19 -11.99 19.01
C ILE A 22 -19.89 -13.27 19.39
N THR A 23 -20.63 -13.87 18.48
CA THR A 23 -21.13 -15.24 18.60
C THR A 23 -20.47 -16.12 17.54
N ARG A 24 -19.79 -17.17 17.95
CA ARG A 24 -19.11 -18.11 17.05
C ARG A 24 -19.92 -19.37 16.89
N TYR A 25 -20.16 -19.81 15.67
CA TYR A 25 -20.71 -21.12 15.39
C TYR A 25 -19.60 -22.17 15.41
N GLN A 26 -19.71 -23.17 16.31
CA GLN A 26 -18.77 -24.29 16.42
C GLN A 26 -19.53 -25.57 16.69
N HIS A 27 -19.32 -26.60 15.88
CA HIS A 27 -19.86 -27.96 16.05
C HIS A 27 -21.38 -27.99 16.33
N GLY A 28 -22.16 -27.17 15.61
CA GLY A 28 -23.61 -27.10 15.74
C GLY A 28 -24.13 -26.14 16.83
N ASN A 29 -23.24 -25.49 17.60
CA ASN A 29 -23.58 -24.60 18.69
C ASN A 29 -23.20 -23.15 18.42
N LEU A 30 -24.01 -22.20 18.94
CA LEU A 30 -23.70 -20.79 18.97
C LEU A 30 -23.06 -20.46 20.33
N VAL A 31 -21.79 -20.05 20.31
CA VAL A 31 -20.99 -19.80 21.52
C VAL A 31 -20.63 -18.31 21.58
N PRO A 32 -21.11 -17.57 22.61
CA PRO A 32 -20.64 -16.21 22.88
C PRO A 32 -19.15 -16.20 23.20
N THR A 33 -18.40 -15.31 22.56
CA THR A 33 -16.95 -15.16 22.78
C THR A 33 -16.50 -13.74 22.42
N GLN A 34 -15.21 -13.50 22.40
CA GLN A 34 -14.63 -12.24 21.93
C GLN A 34 -13.77 -12.48 20.70
N ASP A 35 -13.65 -11.47 19.84
CA ASP A 35 -12.74 -11.48 18.71
C ASP A 35 -12.03 -10.14 18.58
N THR A 36 -10.82 -10.19 17.99
CA THR A 36 -10.01 -9.01 17.71
C THR A 36 -10.22 -8.61 16.26
N LEU A 37 -10.78 -7.44 16.03
CA LEU A 37 -11.08 -6.93 14.70
C LEU A 37 -10.12 -5.80 14.34
N ALA A 38 -9.72 -5.72 13.06
CA ALA A 38 -8.98 -4.59 12.55
C ALA A 38 -9.88 -3.34 12.54
N GLN A 39 -9.31 -2.21 12.94
CA GLN A 39 -10.00 -0.92 12.90
C GLN A 39 -9.72 -0.23 11.56
N GLU A 40 -10.78 0.30 10.97
CA GLU A 40 -10.72 1.18 9.80
C GLU A 40 -11.05 2.60 10.23
N ALA A 41 -10.28 3.57 9.72
CA ALA A 41 -10.56 4.98 9.93
C ALA A 41 -10.48 5.75 8.60
N PRO A 42 -11.34 6.75 8.38
CA PRO A 42 -11.18 7.67 7.26
C PRO A 42 -9.98 8.58 7.55
N ILE A 43 -9.03 8.59 6.61
CA ILE A 43 -7.82 9.44 6.66
C ILE A 43 -7.90 10.42 5.50
N ALA A 44 -8.07 11.69 5.80
CA ALA A 44 -8.05 12.75 4.81
C ALA A 44 -6.63 13.21 4.52
N LEU A 45 -6.21 13.18 3.27
CA LEU A 45 -4.95 13.76 2.81
C LEU A 45 -5.18 15.21 2.41
N VAL A 46 -4.61 16.14 3.17
CA VAL A 46 -4.81 17.59 3.03
C VAL A 46 -3.49 18.24 2.61
N TYR A 47 -3.43 18.78 1.39
CA TYR A 47 -2.23 19.41 0.85
C TYR A 47 -2.39 20.93 0.86
N ASN A 48 -1.48 21.63 1.55
CA ASN A 48 -1.48 23.09 1.68
C ASN A 48 -2.90 23.63 2.00
N GLY A 49 -3.56 23.01 2.99
CA GLY A 49 -4.91 23.37 3.46
C GLY A 49 -6.07 22.89 2.59
N ILE A 50 -5.84 22.18 1.48
CA ILE A 50 -6.92 21.65 0.62
C ILE A 50 -7.01 20.13 0.70
N SER A 51 -8.15 19.59 1.13
CA SER A 51 -8.41 18.15 1.13
C SER A 51 -8.41 17.62 -0.31
N HIS A 52 -7.61 16.58 -0.57
CA HIS A 52 -7.45 15.96 -1.89
C HIS A 52 -8.16 14.61 -1.98
N ALA A 53 -7.95 13.73 -1.01
CA ALA A 53 -8.52 12.39 -0.98
C ALA A 53 -8.84 11.98 0.45
N VAL A 54 -9.82 11.09 0.61
CA VAL A 54 -10.10 10.39 1.86
C VAL A 54 -9.91 8.91 1.61
N ILE A 55 -9.07 8.27 2.41
CA ILE A 55 -8.69 6.86 2.30
C ILE A 55 -9.17 6.14 3.54
N MET A 56 -9.85 5.00 3.38
CA MET A 56 -10.11 4.08 4.50
C MET A 56 -8.87 3.24 4.73
N ALA A 57 -8.26 3.37 5.90
CA ALA A 57 -7.02 2.70 6.25
C ALA A 57 -6.96 2.31 7.73
N THR A 58 -6.06 1.40 8.08
CA THR A 58 -5.71 1.14 9.47
C THR A 58 -5.04 2.39 10.06
N PRO A 59 -5.52 2.91 11.22
CA PRO A 59 -5.07 4.18 11.83
C PRO A 59 -3.69 4.07 12.49
N GLN A 60 -2.72 3.59 11.73
CA GLN A 60 -1.32 3.39 12.12
C GLN A 60 -0.43 3.75 10.95
N ASP A 61 0.79 4.24 11.23
CA ASP A 61 1.80 4.60 10.21
C ASP A 61 1.29 5.63 9.19
N ILE A 62 0.49 6.60 9.65
CA ILE A 62 -0.17 7.59 8.79
C ILE A 62 0.83 8.53 8.09
N PRO A 63 1.93 8.99 8.71
CA PRO A 63 2.95 9.76 8.01
C PRO A 63 3.55 9.00 6.82
N GLN A 64 3.82 7.69 6.99
CA GLN A 64 4.33 6.83 5.92
C GLN A 64 3.28 6.65 4.82
N LEU A 65 2.00 6.41 5.19
CA LEU A 65 0.90 6.33 4.23
C LEU A 65 0.81 7.61 3.39
N ALA A 66 0.83 8.77 4.03
CA ALA A 66 0.65 10.06 3.37
C ALA A 66 1.81 10.38 2.41
N LEU A 67 3.07 10.16 2.84
CA LEU A 67 4.25 10.34 1.99
C LEU A 67 4.25 9.34 0.83
N GLY A 68 4.02 8.05 1.11
CA GLY A 68 4.05 7.01 0.09
C GLY A 68 2.95 7.18 -0.94
N PHE A 69 1.73 7.50 -0.53
CA PHE A 69 0.65 7.87 -1.45
C PHE A 69 1.05 9.06 -2.33
N SER A 70 1.62 10.11 -1.73
CA SER A 70 2.04 11.31 -2.46
C SER A 70 3.08 11.02 -3.55
N ILE A 71 4.03 10.11 -3.27
CA ILE A 71 5.05 9.66 -4.23
C ILE A 71 4.43 8.75 -5.28
N SER A 72 3.71 7.71 -4.87
CA SER A 72 3.19 6.67 -5.76
C SER A 72 2.11 7.19 -6.73
N GLU A 73 1.35 8.22 -6.32
CA GLU A 73 0.38 8.93 -7.16
C GLU A 73 1.03 10.09 -7.96
N GLY A 74 2.34 10.28 -7.83
CA GLY A 74 3.09 11.32 -8.56
C GLY A 74 2.69 12.75 -8.17
N ILE A 75 2.20 12.96 -6.96
CA ILE A 75 1.97 14.29 -6.38
C ILE A 75 3.33 14.91 -6.03
N LEU A 76 4.21 14.11 -5.46
CA LEU A 76 5.60 14.44 -5.18
C LEU A 76 6.52 13.56 -6.03
N GLN A 77 7.67 14.12 -6.44
CA GLN A 77 8.73 13.39 -7.16
C GLN A 77 9.83 12.92 -6.20
N ARG A 78 9.96 13.57 -5.06
CA ARG A 78 10.99 13.31 -4.04
C ARG A 78 10.54 13.79 -2.67
N SER A 79 11.07 13.20 -1.61
CA SER A 79 10.71 13.53 -0.22
C SER A 79 10.99 15.00 0.14
N SER A 80 12.02 15.62 -0.44
CA SER A 80 12.35 17.02 -0.17
C SER A 80 11.31 18.04 -0.65
N GLN A 81 10.29 17.61 -1.39
CA GLN A 81 9.13 18.44 -1.77
C GLN A 81 8.01 18.42 -0.72
N LEU A 82 8.11 17.58 0.30
CA LEU A 82 7.30 17.62 1.50
C LEU A 82 8.06 18.43 2.57
N TYR A 83 7.55 19.60 2.93
CA TYR A 83 8.20 20.51 3.86
C TYR A 83 7.82 20.24 5.30
N ASP A 84 6.56 19.88 5.53
CA ASP A 84 6.04 19.55 6.86
C ASP A 84 4.85 18.60 6.76
N SER A 85 4.59 17.85 7.84
CA SER A 85 3.44 16.97 7.95
C SER A 85 2.93 16.91 9.39
N GLU A 86 1.65 17.17 9.56
CA GLU A 86 0.95 17.09 10.84
C GLU A 86 -0.19 16.06 10.77
N ILE A 87 -0.31 15.22 11.79
CA ILE A 87 -1.42 14.27 11.92
C ILE A 87 -2.40 14.78 12.96
N VAL A 88 -3.62 15.10 12.53
CA VAL A 88 -4.66 15.69 13.39
C VAL A 88 -5.82 14.69 13.53
N HIS A 89 -6.11 14.31 14.77
CA HIS A 89 -7.28 13.51 15.09
C HIS A 89 -8.51 14.40 15.22
N THR A 90 -9.58 14.06 14.51
CA THR A 90 -10.84 14.79 14.53
C THR A 90 -11.99 13.86 14.95
N PRO A 91 -13.17 14.40 15.33
CA PRO A 91 -14.34 13.56 15.61
C PRO A 91 -14.83 12.72 14.41
N HIS A 92 -14.40 13.04 13.19
CA HIS A 92 -14.84 12.39 11.96
C HIS A 92 -13.76 11.50 11.31
N GLY A 93 -12.57 11.41 11.89
CA GLY A 93 -11.44 10.65 11.37
C GLY A 93 -10.12 11.35 11.60
N ILE A 94 -9.16 11.11 10.73
CA ILE A 94 -7.79 11.62 10.85
C ILE A 94 -7.48 12.49 9.64
N GLU A 95 -6.85 13.63 9.86
CA GLU A 95 -6.29 14.46 8.78
C GLU A 95 -4.77 14.33 8.78
N ALA A 96 -4.20 13.94 7.65
CA ALA A 96 -2.78 14.10 7.37
C ALA A 96 -2.61 15.40 6.58
N ARG A 97 -2.16 16.45 7.29
CA ARG A 97 -1.91 17.77 6.74
C ARG A 97 -0.48 17.84 6.25
N LEU A 98 -0.30 18.14 4.98
CA LEU A 98 0.96 18.08 4.26
C LEU A 98 1.26 19.44 3.64
N GLU A 99 2.37 20.05 4.02
CA GLU A 99 2.90 21.27 3.39
C GLU A 99 3.87 20.85 2.29
N ILE A 100 3.48 21.06 1.04
CA ILE A 100 4.25 20.62 -0.14
C ILE A 100 4.72 21.80 -0.99
N ALA A 101 5.72 21.54 -1.81
CA ALA A 101 6.28 22.52 -2.75
C ALA A 101 5.18 23.12 -3.65
N SER A 102 5.27 24.44 -3.88
CA SER A 102 4.24 25.22 -4.59
C SER A 102 4.00 24.72 -6.01
N GLU A 103 5.04 24.27 -6.70
CA GLU A 103 4.92 23.67 -8.04
C GLU A 103 4.12 22.36 -8.01
N CYS A 104 4.34 21.51 -7.03
CA CYS A 104 3.59 20.25 -6.85
C CYS A 104 2.12 20.56 -6.55
N PHE A 105 1.87 21.53 -5.68
CA PHE A 105 0.52 21.95 -5.36
C PHE A 105 -0.22 22.58 -6.54
N ALA A 106 0.46 23.37 -7.37
CA ALA A 106 -0.12 23.93 -8.59
C ALA A 106 -0.54 22.82 -9.58
N GLN A 107 0.31 21.81 -9.79
CA GLN A 107 0.01 20.64 -10.62
C GLN A 107 -1.17 19.83 -10.06
N LEU A 108 -1.22 19.63 -8.74
CA LEU A 108 -2.31 18.93 -8.08
C LEU A 108 -3.65 19.63 -8.29
N LYS A 109 -3.69 20.97 -8.15
CA LYS A 109 -4.87 21.78 -8.43
C LYS A 109 -5.32 21.67 -9.88
N GLN A 110 -4.39 21.64 -10.81
CA GLN A 110 -4.71 21.49 -12.24
C GLN A 110 -5.32 20.13 -12.54
N ARG A 111 -4.73 19.04 -12.04
CA ARG A 111 -5.29 17.67 -12.14
C ARG A 111 -6.72 17.60 -11.57
N ARG A 112 -6.95 18.21 -10.40
CA ARG A 112 -8.26 18.26 -9.77
C ARG A 112 -9.32 19.01 -10.58
N ARG A 113 -8.97 20.12 -11.23
CA ARG A 113 -9.89 20.88 -12.12
C ARG A 113 -10.31 20.04 -13.33
N THR A 114 -9.39 19.25 -13.87
CA THR A 114 -9.66 18.33 -14.98
C THR A 114 -10.61 17.20 -14.54
N LEU A 115 -10.50 16.73 -13.28
CA LEU A 115 -11.35 15.68 -12.71
C LEU A 115 -12.73 16.20 -12.26
N ASN A 116 -12.84 17.41 -11.73
CA ASN A 116 -14.11 17.98 -11.23
C ASN A 116 -15.10 18.34 -12.35
N GLY A 117 -14.66 18.40 -13.59
CA GLY A 117 -15.57 18.48 -14.73
C GLY A 117 -16.28 17.16 -15.07
N ARG A 118 -16.04 16.07 -14.33
CA ARG A 118 -16.45 14.72 -14.69
C ARG A 118 -16.75 13.88 -13.43
N THR A 119 -17.88 13.22 -13.45
CA THR A 119 -18.42 12.50 -12.29
C THR A 119 -17.73 11.16 -12.03
N GLY A 120 -17.24 10.95 -10.82
CA GLY A 120 -17.64 9.82 -10.00
C GLY A 120 -16.69 8.70 -9.71
N CYS A 121 -15.67 8.27 -10.34
CA CYS A 121 -14.63 7.35 -9.86
C CYS A 121 -13.30 7.67 -10.54
N GLY A 122 -12.17 7.37 -9.91
CA GLY A 122 -10.84 7.78 -10.41
C GLY A 122 -10.50 7.35 -11.84
N LEU A 123 -11.30 6.46 -12.44
CA LEU A 123 -11.25 6.03 -13.84
C LEU A 123 -12.32 6.70 -14.73
N CYS A 124 -13.38 7.29 -14.16
CA CYS A 124 -14.49 7.88 -14.92
C CYS A 124 -14.18 9.28 -15.54
N GLY A 125 -12.94 9.73 -15.49
CA GLY A 125 -12.52 11.02 -16.06
C GLY A 125 -11.45 10.94 -17.14
N ILE A 126 -11.10 9.74 -17.60
CA ILE A 126 -10.08 9.53 -18.62
C ILE A 126 -10.73 9.66 -19.99
N ASP A 127 -10.23 10.62 -20.82
CA ASP A 127 -10.81 11.00 -22.09
C ASP A 127 -10.76 9.91 -23.17
N SER A 128 -9.97 8.85 -22.94
CA SER A 128 -9.88 7.72 -23.85
C SER A 128 -9.40 6.46 -23.13
N LEU A 129 -9.75 5.30 -23.68
CA LEU A 129 -9.21 4.00 -23.23
C LEU A 129 -7.67 3.96 -23.30
N THR A 130 -7.08 4.71 -24.23
CA THR A 130 -5.61 4.83 -24.37
C THR A 130 -4.99 5.56 -23.18
N ALA A 131 -5.65 6.62 -22.69
CA ALA A 131 -5.20 7.34 -21.49
C ALA A 131 -5.40 6.54 -20.18
N ALA A 132 -6.24 5.52 -20.23
CA ALA A 132 -6.45 4.58 -19.13
C ALA A 132 -5.36 3.51 -19.02
N GLN A 133 -4.51 3.35 -20.06
CA GLN A 133 -3.41 2.41 -20.01
C GLN A 133 -2.25 3.03 -19.21
N PRO A 134 -1.84 2.41 -18.08
CA PRO A 134 -0.74 2.93 -17.29
C PRO A 134 0.56 2.79 -18.12
N HIS A 135 1.18 3.92 -18.44
CA HIS A 135 2.52 3.94 -19.00
C HIS A 135 3.52 4.03 -17.85
N ILE A 136 4.25 2.94 -17.63
CA ILE A 136 5.29 2.85 -16.60
C ILE A 136 6.64 2.82 -17.30
N ALA A 137 7.52 3.75 -16.94
CA ALA A 137 8.88 3.77 -17.44
C ALA A 137 9.64 2.52 -16.98
N PRO A 138 10.48 1.93 -17.84
CA PRO A 138 11.32 0.80 -17.45
C PRO A 138 12.19 1.14 -16.24
N VAL A 139 12.21 0.23 -15.26
CA VAL A 139 13.07 0.37 -14.08
C VAL A 139 14.47 -0.15 -14.37
N THR A 140 15.47 0.51 -13.79
CA THR A 140 16.87 0.04 -13.85
C THR A 140 17.02 -1.18 -12.93
N ARG A 141 17.91 -2.10 -13.31
CA ARG A 141 18.12 -3.32 -12.56
C ARG A 141 19.60 -3.73 -12.57
N SER A 142 20.08 -4.17 -11.41
CA SER A 142 21.42 -4.75 -11.25
C SER A 142 21.44 -6.08 -10.49
N LEU A 143 20.38 -6.40 -9.74
CA LEU A 143 20.33 -7.51 -8.78
C LEU A 143 19.77 -8.78 -9.41
N LYS A 144 20.47 -9.92 -9.22
CA LYS A 144 19.91 -11.27 -9.32
C LYS A 144 19.57 -11.77 -7.92
N ILE A 145 18.37 -12.32 -7.75
CA ILE A 145 17.88 -12.79 -6.45
C ILE A 145 17.96 -14.31 -6.43
N PRO A 146 18.72 -14.92 -5.48
CA PRO A 146 18.69 -16.37 -5.27
C PRO A 146 17.30 -16.83 -4.84
N ALA A 147 16.79 -17.91 -5.42
CA ALA A 147 15.51 -18.51 -5.02
C ALA A 147 15.47 -18.87 -3.52
N ALA A 148 16.61 -19.27 -2.97
CA ALA A 148 16.78 -19.53 -1.54
C ALA A 148 16.46 -18.30 -0.67
N HIS A 149 16.81 -17.08 -1.10
CA HIS A 149 16.46 -15.85 -0.36
C HIS A 149 14.96 -15.61 -0.34
N ILE A 150 14.26 -15.87 -1.46
CA ILE A 150 12.81 -15.77 -1.54
C ILE A 150 12.16 -16.76 -0.57
N ASN A 151 12.61 -18.01 -0.57
CA ASN A 151 12.11 -19.06 0.33
C ASN A 151 12.29 -18.69 1.81
N GLN A 152 13.47 -18.18 2.18
CA GLN A 152 13.76 -17.77 3.56
C GLN A 152 12.88 -16.58 4.00
N ALA A 153 12.71 -15.58 3.15
CA ALA A 153 11.84 -14.45 3.46
C ALA A 153 10.36 -14.86 3.59
N LEU A 154 9.87 -15.74 2.70
CA LEU A 154 8.50 -16.27 2.78
C LEU A 154 8.25 -17.05 4.07
N ALA A 155 9.23 -17.84 4.54
CA ALA A 155 9.12 -18.60 5.79
C ALA A 155 9.00 -17.68 7.02
N GLN A 156 9.60 -16.50 6.99
CA GLN A 156 9.56 -15.52 8.09
C GLN A 156 8.41 -14.52 7.97
N PHE A 157 7.79 -14.40 6.81
CA PHE A 157 6.87 -13.29 6.50
C PHE A 157 5.70 -13.16 7.47
N SER A 158 5.15 -14.27 7.95
CA SER A 158 4.06 -14.25 8.91
C SER A 158 4.45 -13.58 10.24
N GLN A 159 5.71 -13.74 10.68
CA GLN A 159 6.22 -13.13 11.91
C GLN A 159 6.28 -11.60 11.83
N HIS A 160 6.35 -11.05 10.61
CA HIS A 160 6.34 -9.63 10.33
C HIS A 160 4.93 -9.06 10.04
N GLN A 161 3.88 -9.79 10.45
CA GLN A 161 2.48 -9.41 10.25
C GLN A 161 1.68 -9.53 11.57
N PRO A 162 2.08 -8.79 12.64
CA PRO A 162 1.49 -8.95 13.97
C PRO A 162 0.00 -8.59 14.04
N LEU A 163 -0.45 -7.58 13.30
CA LEU A 163 -1.87 -7.21 13.26
C LEU A 163 -2.70 -8.24 12.49
N ARG A 164 -2.19 -8.75 11.39
CA ARG A 164 -2.84 -9.82 10.63
C ARG A 164 -2.94 -11.11 11.44
N GLN A 165 -1.93 -11.46 12.22
CA GLN A 165 -1.98 -12.63 13.10
C GLN A 165 -3.11 -12.52 14.12
N GLN A 166 -3.39 -11.32 14.61
CA GLN A 166 -4.44 -11.08 15.60
C GLN A 166 -5.83 -10.99 14.98
N THR A 167 -5.97 -10.45 13.76
CA THR A 167 -7.27 -10.08 13.18
C THR A 167 -7.64 -10.88 11.94
N GLY A 168 -6.68 -11.46 11.24
CA GLY A 168 -6.87 -12.19 9.98
C GLY A 168 -7.20 -11.33 8.76
N SER A 169 -7.45 -10.02 8.91
CA SER A 169 -8.07 -9.18 7.89
C SER A 169 -7.16 -8.16 7.20
N LEU A 170 -5.87 -8.09 7.57
CA LEU A 170 -4.93 -7.13 6.98
C LEU A 170 -4.09 -7.74 5.86
N HIS A 171 -3.65 -6.86 4.99
CA HIS A 171 -2.60 -7.10 4.01
C HIS A 171 -1.27 -6.55 4.52
N ALA A 172 -0.17 -7.08 3.99
CA ALA A 172 1.17 -6.60 4.29
C ALA A 172 2.00 -6.40 3.02
N ALA A 173 2.85 -5.38 3.06
CA ALA A 173 3.94 -5.14 2.11
C ALA A 173 5.25 -5.07 2.88
N ALA A 174 6.26 -5.83 2.44
CA ALA A 174 7.55 -5.88 3.10
C ALA A 174 8.70 -5.62 2.12
N TRP A 175 9.72 -4.94 2.61
CA TRP A 175 10.99 -4.73 1.93
C TRP A 175 12.01 -5.77 2.37
N VAL A 176 12.61 -6.46 1.42
CA VAL A 176 13.55 -7.55 1.68
C VAL A 176 14.90 -7.22 1.05
N VAL A 177 15.97 -7.34 1.83
CA VAL A 177 17.34 -7.23 1.35
C VAL A 177 18.05 -8.56 1.62
N GLY A 178 18.61 -9.16 0.57
CA GLY A 178 19.04 -10.55 0.65
C GLY A 178 17.84 -11.45 0.99
N SER A 179 17.91 -12.15 2.12
CA SER A 179 16.84 -13.00 2.66
C SER A 179 16.12 -12.38 3.87
N GLN A 180 16.51 -11.17 4.29
CA GLN A 180 16.02 -10.55 5.52
C GLN A 180 14.95 -9.50 5.24
N ILE A 181 13.83 -9.57 5.93
CA ILE A 181 12.79 -8.54 5.92
C ILE A 181 13.28 -7.37 6.76
N GLN A 182 13.56 -6.23 6.10
CA GLN A 182 14.06 -5.00 6.73
C GLN A 182 12.93 -4.12 7.25
N ALA A 183 11.78 -4.12 6.56
CA ALA A 183 10.59 -3.37 6.95
C ALA A 183 9.34 -4.12 6.49
N SER A 184 8.26 -4.03 7.27
CA SER A 184 6.95 -4.57 6.90
C SER A 184 5.87 -3.64 7.42
N TYR A 185 4.89 -3.34 6.56
CA TYR A 185 3.75 -2.49 6.88
C TYR A 185 2.45 -3.19 6.58
N GLU A 186 1.51 -3.07 7.51
CA GLU A 186 0.19 -3.70 7.43
C GLU A 186 -0.91 -2.66 7.26
N ASP A 187 -1.93 -3.01 6.48
CA ASP A 187 -3.17 -2.24 6.34
C ASP A 187 -4.31 -3.14 5.88
N ILE A 188 -5.57 -2.72 6.15
CA ILE A 188 -6.77 -3.36 5.60
C ILE A 188 -6.78 -3.31 4.07
N GLY A 189 -6.21 -2.25 3.49
CA GLY A 189 -6.03 -2.03 2.06
C GLY A 189 -4.63 -2.44 1.58
N ARG A 190 -4.52 -3.37 0.62
CA ARG A 190 -3.22 -3.74 0.04
C ARG A 190 -2.46 -2.54 -0.56
N HIS A 191 -3.17 -1.57 -1.15
CA HIS A 191 -2.57 -0.36 -1.71
C HIS A 191 -1.98 0.50 -0.59
N ASN A 192 -2.70 0.65 0.51
CA ASN A 192 -2.25 1.41 1.67
C ASN A 192 -1.03 0.77 2.34
N ALA A 193 -1.01 -0.58 2.48
CA ALA A 193 0.15 -1.29 3.00
C ALA A 193 1.40 -1.03 2.15
N LEU A 194 1.24 -1.02 0.81
CA LEU A 194 2.34 -0.69 -0.10
C LEU A 194 2.72 0.79 -0.02
N ASP A 195 1.76 1.71 0.06
CA ASP A 195 2.05 3.14 0.23
C ASP A 195 2.79 3.42 1.54
N LYS A 196 2.40 2.78 2.65
CA LYS A 196 3.15 2.87 3.92
C LYS A 196 4.61 2.44 3.74
N LEU A 197 4.83 1.31 3.06
CA LEU A 197 6.18 0.83 2.78
C LEU A 197 6.95 1.79 1.87
N ILE A 198 6.35 2.29 0.79
CA ILE A 198 6.96 3.29 -0.10
C ILE A 198 7.36 4.54 0.69
N GLY A 199 6.47 5.06 1.53
CA GLY A 199 6.75 6.21 2.37
C GLY A 199 7.94 5.98 3.29
N HIS A 200 8.03 4.79 3.92
CA HIS A 200 9.17 4.40 4.72
C HIS A 200 10.47 4.37 3.90
N LEU A 201 10.48 3.68 2.76
CA LEU A 201 11.68 3.54 1.92
C LEU A 201 12.19 4.91 1.43
N VAL A 202 11.27 5.78 1.01
CA VAL A 202 11.60 7.15 0.57
C VAL A 202 12.13 8.01 1.73
N GLN A 203 11.52 7.90 2.91
CA GLN A 203 11.98 8.61 4.12
C GLN A 203 13.38 8.16 4.56
N GLN A 204 13.67 6.86 4.46
CA GLN A 204 14.99 6.29 4.78
C GLN A 204 16.01 6.44 3.64
N GLN A 205 15.63 7.02 2.50
CA GLN A 205 16.47 7.10 1.30
C GLN A 205 17.04 5.74 0.89
N ALA A 206 16.22 4.69 1.04
CA ALA A 206 16.63 3.31 0.79
C ALA A 206 17.03 3.13 -0.69
N ASP A 207 18.14 2.42 -0.92
CA ASP A 207 18.53 2.02 -2.27
C ASP A 207 17.66 0.85 -2.74
N THR A 208 16.68 1.17 -3.60
CA THR A 208 15.74 0.18 -4.14
C THR A 208 16.38 -0.83 -5.09
N GLN A 209 17.67 -0.64 -5.46
CA GLN A 209 18.42 -1.61 -6.24
C GLN A 209 18.98 -2.78 -5.41
N GLN A 210 19.00 -2.66 -4.08
CA GLN A 210 19.56 -3.66 -3.16
C GLN A 210 18.55 -4.67 -2.64
N GLY A 211 17.26 -4.48 -2.93
CA GLY A 211 16.23 -5.33 -2.35
C GLY A 211 15.05 -5.61 -3.29
N TRP A 212 14.00 -6.18 -2.74
CA TRP A 212 12.81 -6.56 -3.46
C TRP A 212 11.56 -6.49 -2.58
N LEU A 213 10.40 -6.37 -3.24
CA LEU A 213 9.08 -6.22 -2.60
C LEU A 213 8.41 -7.58 -2.39
N LEU A 214 7.96 -7.85 -1.16
CA LEU A 214 7.14 -9.01 -0.81
C LEU A 214 5.73 -8.55 -0.41
N LEU A 215 4.70 -9.11 -1.08
CA LEU A 215 3.29 -8.78 -0.87
C LEU A 215 2.51 -9.97 -0.36
N SER A 216 1.71 -9.79 0.68
CA SER A 216 0.73 -10.80 1.13
C SER A 216 -0.50 -10.90 0.22
N SER A 217 -0.73 -9.89 -0.61
CA SER A 217 -1.88 -9.74 -1.49
C SER A 217 -1.64 -10.33 -2.89
N ARG A 218 -2.65 -10.16 -3.76
CA ARG A 218 -2.49 -10.30 -5.22
C ARG A 218 -1.63 -9.17 -5.77
N ALA A 219 -0.91 -9.42 -6.86
CA ALA A 219 -0.27 -8.38 -7.66
C ALA A 219 -1.22 -7.95 -8.79
N SER A 220 -1.82 -6.75 -8.66
CA SER A 220 -2.56 -6.05 -9.71
C SER A 220 -1.65 -5.04 -10.42
N TYR A 221 -2.12 -4.47 -11.54
CA TYR A 221 -1.36 -3.44 -12.26
C TYR A 221 -0.99 -2.25 -11.36
N GLU A 222 -1.88 -1.86 -10.44
CA GLU A 222 -1.65 -0.76 -9.50
C GLU A 222 -0.48 -1.05 -8.56
N MET A 223 -0.33 -2.30 -8.11
CA MET A 223 0.81 -2.71 -7.28
C MET A 223 2.12 -2.59 -8.05
N ILE A 224 2.11 -2.95 -9.35
CA ILE A 224 3.27 -2.78 -10.23
C ILE A 224 3.58 -1.29 -10.43
N ALA A 225 2.57 -0.47 -10.72
CA ALA A 225 2.72 0.97 -10.93
C ALA A 225 3.32 1.67 -9.70
N LYS A 226 2.77 1.39 -8.51
CA LYS A 226 3.27 1.95 -7.24
C LYS A 226 4.71 1.50 -6.95
N ALA A 227 5.04 0.23 -7.12
CA ALA A 227 6.40 -0.27 -6.92
C ALA A 227 7.41 0.37 -7.89
N ALA A 228 7.02 0.51 -9.16
CA ALA A 228 7.85 1.14 -10.18
C ALA A 228 8.11 2.63 -9.93
N SER A 229 7.18 3.36 -9.26
CA SER A 229 7.33 4.80 -8.98
C SER A 229 8.58 5.14 -8.16
N ILE A 230 9.11 4.17 -7.41
CA ILE A 230 10.36 4.31 -6.65
C ILE A 230 11.47 3.36 -7.14
N GLY A 231 11.32 2.78 -8.34
CA GLY A 231 12.34 1.97 -8.98
C GLY A 231 12.48 0.54 -8.44
N ILE A 232 11.45 -0.02 -7.79
CA ILE A 232 11.46 -1.43 -7.35
C ILE A 232 11.38 -2.34 -8.58
N HIS A 233 12.36 -3.20 -8.77
CA HIS A 233 12.53 -4.05 -9.95
C HIS A 233 12.07 -5.50 -9.78
N THR A 234 11.74 -5.95 -8.56
CA THR A 234 11.28 -7.33 -8.29
C THR A 234 10.16 -7.32 -7.28
N ILE A 235 9.08 -8.02 -7.63
CA ILE A 235 7.86 -8.13 -6.81
C ILE A 235 7.53 -9.60 -6.65
N VAL A 236 7.40 -10.03 -5.40
CA VAL A 236 6.97 -11.37 -4.99
C VAL A 236 5.63 -11.28 -4.29
N ALA A 237 4.60 -11.90 -4.84
CA ALA A 237 3.26 -11.91 -4.28
C ALA A 237 2.88 -13.32 -3.80
N VAL A 238 2.39 -13.43 -2.57
CA VAL A 238 1.89 -14.69 -2.00
C VAL A 238 0.68 -15.22 -2.78
N SER A 239 -0.13 -14.32 -3.34
CA SER A 239 -1.30 -14.66 -4.14
C SER A 239 -1.03 -14.47 -5.64
N ALA A 240 -2.09 -14.54 -6.46
CA ALA A 240 -2.01 -14.48 -7.91
C ALA A 240 -1.59 -13.12 -8.45
N ALA A 241 -0.97 -13.10 -9.63
CA ALA A 241 -0.86 -11.92 -10.48
C ALA A 241 -2.03 -11.84 -11.47
N THR A 242 -2.39 -10.62 -11.90
CA THR A 242 -3.35 -10.42 -13.00
C THR A 242 -2.61 -10.38 -14.35
N ALA A 243 -3.31 -10.71 -15.44
CA ALA A 243 -2.71 -10.65 -16.78
C ALA A 243 -2.17 -9.27 -17.13
N LEU A 244 -2.91 -8.21 -16.79
CA LEU A 244 -2.46 -6.82 -16.99
C LEU A 244 -1.22 -6.49 -16.16
N ALA A 245 -1.14 -6.98 -14.90
CA ALA A 245 0.05 -6.81 -14.07
C ALA A 245 1.28 -7.48 -14.70
N ALA A 246 1.13 -8.69 -15.24
CA ALA A 246 2.23 -9.39 -15.91
C ALA A 246 2.67 -8.64 -17.18
N GLN A 247 1.73 -8.17 -18.00
CA GLN A 247 2.04 -7.38 -19.20
C GLN A 247 2.81 -6.10 -18.86
N ILE A 248 2.35 -5.35 -17.86
CA ILE A 248 2.99 -4.11 -17.43
C ILE A 248 4.35 -4.38 -16.79
N ALA A 249 4.48 -5.43 -15.97
CA ALA A 249 5.75 -5.83 -15.38
C ALA A 249 6.80 -6.19 -16.45
N GLU A 250 6.38 -6.88 -17.52
CA GLU A 250 7.28 -7.18 -18.66
C GLU A 250 7.78 -5.90 -19.33
N GLN A 251 6.89 -4.95 -19.64
CA GLN A 251 7.22 -3.67 -20.26
C GLN A 251 8.10 -2.79 -19.37
N ALA A 252 7.84 -2.81 -18.06
CA ALA A 252 8.59 -2.04 -17.06
C ALA A 252 9.89 -2.70 -16.59
N HIS A 253 10.29 -3.84 -17.15
CA HIS A 253 11.46 -4.63 -16.75
C HIS A 253 11.43 -5.08 -15.28
N ILE A 254 10.25 -5.34 -14.73
CA ILE A 254 10.05 -5.83 -13.37
C ILE A 254 9.91 -7.36 -13.37
N THR A 255 10.69 -8.06 -12.54
CA THR A 255 10.43 -9.49 -12.28
C THR A 255 9.20 -9.61 -11.41
N LEU A 256 8.18 -10.29 -11.92
CA LEU A 256 6.93 -10.56 -11.21
C LEU A 256 6.82 -12.05 -10.88
N ILE A 257 6.68 -12.31 -9.58
CA ILE A 257 6.48 -13.64 -9.03
C ILE A 257 5.13 -13.65 -8.31
N GLY A 258 4.37 -14.72 -8.52
CA GLY A 258 3.11 -14.93 -7.79
C GLY A 258 2.95 -16.36 -7.31
N PHE A 259 1.85 -16.62 -6.57
CA PHE A 259 1.60 -17.88 -5.86
C PHE A 259 2.78 -18.32 -5.01
N ALA A 260 3.49 -17.33 -4.43
CA ALA A 260 4.72 -17.58 -3.70
C ALA A 260 4.44 -18.26 -2.35
N LYS A 261 5.02 -19.43 -2.19
CA LYS A 261 5.09 -20.22 -0.94
C LYS A 261 6.52 -20.69 -0.79
N PRO A 262 6.99 -21.03 0.41
CA PRO A 262 8.29 -21.67 0.56
C PRO A 262 8.43 -22.86 -0.41
N GLU A 263 9.55 -22.89 -1.11
CA GLU A 263 9.93 -23.90 -2.11
C GLU A 263 9.06 -24.00 -3.37
N LYS A 264 8.04 -23.11 -3.52
CA LYS A 264 7.18 -23.10 -4.71
C LYS A 264 6.67 -21.71 -5.05
N PHE A 265 7.02 -21.19 -6.24
CA PHE A 265 6.47 -19.94 -6.77
C PHE A 265 6.44 -19.96 -8.30
N THR A 266 5.67 -19.05 -8.87
CA THR A 266 5.53 -18.91 -10.33
C THR A 266 6.16 -17.59 -10.76
N ILE A 267 7.13 -17.64 -11.68
CA ILE A 267 7.75 -16.46 -12.28
C ILE A 267 7.01 -16.13 -13.56
N TYR A 268 6.41 -14.95 -13.64
CA TYR A 268 5.64 -14.50 -14.80
C TYR A 268 6.49 -13.72 -15.79
N THR A 269 7.46 -12.94 -15.30
CA THR A 269 8.29 -12.06 -16.13
C THR A 269 9.75 -12.12 -15.68
N HIS A 270 10.66 -11.98 -16.64
CA HIS A 270 12.12 -11.83 -16.43
C HIS A 270 12.77 -12.92 -15.55
N PRO A 271 12.58 -14.23 -15.84
CA PRO A 271 13.10 -15.32 -15.00
C PRO A 271 14.64 -15.34 -14.90
N GLN A 272 15.36 -14.73 -15.85
CA GLN A 272 16.83 -14.67 -15.87
C GLN A 272 17.42 -13.92 -14.65
N TYR A 273 16.59 -13.19 -13.89
CA TYR A 273 17.03 -12.48 -12.69
C TYR A 273 16.75 -13.24 -11.39
N ILE A 274 16.27 -14.46 -11.50
CA ILE A 274 16.17 -15.38 -10.37
C ILE A 274 17.24 -16.45 -10.55
N ALA A 275 18.11 -16.58 -9.55
CA ALA A 275 19.13 -17.65 -9.51
C ALA A 275 18.56 -18.86 -8.76
N ALA A 276 18.69 -20.05 -9.35
CA ALA A 276 18.25 -21.31 -8.77
C ALA A 276 19.13 -21.75 -7.61
#